data_c757a6935412f1de67eccfa41cd47b1f
#
_entry.id   c757a6935412f1de67eccfa41cd47b1f
#
_cell.length_a   1.000
_cell.length_b   1.000
_cell.length_c   1.000
_cell.angle_alpha   90.00
_cell.angle_beta   90.00
_cell.angle_gamma   90.00
#
_symmetry.space_group_name_H-M   'P 1'
#
loop_
_entity.id
_entity.type
_entity.pdbx_description
1 polymer ?
#
loop_
_entity_poly.entity_id
_entity_poly.type
_entity_poly.pdbx_seq_one_letter_code
_entity_poly.pdbx_strand_id
1 'polypeptide(L)'
;MTDKELAREIRKQRRLEKLGSNNPICGTCGECDYRVLERHHVAGRKNDPDTVVICRNCHRKVSDDQKDHPDCEPGADQMLHAIGLFLIGLADLLELVLQKLTEFGLVLIERADPKAGEAQP
;
A
#
# COMPACT_ATOMS: atom_id res chain seq x y z
N MET A 1 34.28 4.83 -3.68
CA MET A 1 33.00 5.39 -3.25
C MET A 1 33.23 6.75 -2.61
N THR A 2 32.53 7.77 -3.05
CA THR A 2 32.62 9.11 -2.46
C THR A 2 31.83 9.16 -1.14
N ASP A 3 32.05 10.20 -0.34
CA ASP A 3 31.32 10.41 0.90
C ASP A 3 29.82 10.58 0.64
N LYS A 4 29.43 11.22 -0.47
CA LYS A 4 28.02 11.37 -0.87
C LYS A 4 27.40 10.03 -1.23
N GLU A 5 28.12 9.18 -1.96
CA GLU A 5 27.65 7.85 -2.32
C GLU A 5 27.46 6.97 -1.10
N LEU A 6 28.41 7.01 -0.17
CA LEU A 6 28.33 6.27 1.08
C LEU A 6 27.13 6.74 1.92
N ALA A 7 26.96 8.05 2.06
CA ALA A 7 25.82 8.61 2.81
C ALA A 7 24.48 8.20 2.20
N ARG A 8 24.39 8.19 0.87
CA ARG A 8 23.18 7.76 0.14
C ARG A 8 22.90 6.28 0.40
N GLU A 9 23.94 5.45 0.35
CA GLU A 9 23.78 4.01 0.60
C GLU A 9 23.35 3.73 2.03
N ILE A 10 23.89 4.45 3.01
CA ILE A 10 23.49 4.31 4.40
C ILE A 10 22.02 4.69 4.58
N ARG A 11 21.56 5.78 3.98
CA ARG A 11 20.14 6.16 4.03
C ARG A 11 19.23 5.09 3.41
N LYS A 12 19.65 4.54 2.28
CA LYS A 12 18.93 3.45 1.62
C LYS A 12 18.80 2.23 2.53
N GLN A 13 19.91 1.77 3.10
CA GLN A 13 19.90 0.60 3.97
C GLN A 13 19.04 0.80 5.21
N ARG A 14 19.08 1.97 5.82
CA ARG A 14 18.22 2.31 6.96
C ARG A 14 16.74 2.26 6.58
N ARG A 15 16.41 2.76 5.39
CA ARG A 15 15.03 2.72 4.89
C ARG A 15 14.56 1.29 4.66
N LEU A 16 15.39 0.46 4.01
CA LEU A 16 15.08 -0.94 3.76
C LEU A 16 14.89 -1.72 5.07
N GLU A 17 15.71 -1.47 6.07
CA GLU A 17 15.54 -2.08 7.40
C GLU A 17 14.18 -1.74 8.01
N LYS A 18 13.77 -0.47 7.94
CA LYS A 18 12.46 -0.04 8.45
C LYS A 18 11.32 -0.71 7.69
N LEU A 19 11.48 -0.92 6.38
CA LEU A 19 10.48 -1.58 5.56
C LEU A 19 10.48 -3.10 5.73
N GLY A 20 11.56 -3.66 6.29
CA GLY A 20 11.66 -5.08 6.58
C GLY A 20 11.92 -5.96 5.37
N SER A 21 12.41 -5.41 4.27
CA SER A 21 12.71 -6.15 3.04
C SER A 21 13.84 -5.48 2.27
N ASN A 22 14.64 -6.28 1.58
CA ASN A 22 15.65 -5.79 0.65
C ASN A 22 15.06 -5.43 -0.73
N ASN A 23 13.85 -5.93 -1.03
CA ASN A 23 13.15 -5.68 -2.28
C ASN A 23 11.68 -5.32 -1.98
N PRO A 24 11.44 -4.19 -1.29
CA PRO A 24 10.08 -3.84 -0.92
C PRO A 24 9.26 -3.42 -2.15
N ILE A 25 8.00 -3.82 -2.15
CA ILE A 25 7.04 -3.52 -3.20
C ILE A 25 5.74 -3.11 -2.53
N CYS A 26 5.06 -2.10 -3.09
CA CYS A 26 3.72 -1.74 -2.63
C CYS A 26 2.77 -2.93 -2.81
N GLY A 27 2.17 -3.38 -1.71
CA GLY A 27 1.27 -4.54 -1.71
C GLY A 27 -0.02 -4.32 -2.50
N THR A 28 -0.36 -3.09 -2.87
CA THR A 28 -1.62 -2.77 -3.56
C THR A 28 -1.45 -2.35 -5.01
N CYS A 29 -0.34 -1.71 -5.38
CA CYS A 29 -0.16 -1.21 -6.75
C CYS A 29 1.12 -1.65 -7.43
N GLY A 30 2.05 -2.29 -6.70
CA GLY A 30 3.29 -2.78 -7.27
C GLY A 30 4.42 -1.75 -7.39
N GLU A 31 4.26 -0.53 -6.84
CA GLU A 31 5.33 0.47 -6.81
C GLU A 31 6.56 -0.12 -6.11
N CYS A 32 7.74 -0.01 -6.71
CA CYS A 32 8.97 -0.61 -6.18
C CYS A 32 10.06 0.40 -5.81
N ASP A 33 9.80 1.69 -5.93
CA ASP A 33 10.76 2.70 -5.47
C ASP A 33 10.70 2.81 -3.94
N TYR A 34 11.74 2.28 -3.26
CA TYR A 34 11.80 2.26 -1.80
C TYR A 34 11.63 3.65 -1.16
N ARG A 35 11.94 4.71 -1.89
CA ARG A 35 11.87 6.08 -1.37
C ARG A 35 10.44 6.55 -1.11
N VAL A 36 9.46 5.92 -1.77
CA VAL A 36 8.04 6.27 -1.64
C VAL A 36 7.23 5.16 -0.94
N LEU A 37 7.90 4.17 -0.37
CA LEU A 37 7.25 3.08 0.35
C LEU A 37 7.20 3.37 1.85
N GLU A 38 6.10 3.00 2.48
CA GLU A 38 5.83 3.25 3.90
C GLU A 38 5.14 2.02 4.52
N ARG A 39 5.22 1.90 5.85
CA ARG A 39 4.45 0.91 6.58
C ARG A 39 3.08 1.49 6.93
N HIS A 40 2.05 0.73 6.67
CA HIS A 40 0.67 1.06 7.02
C HIS A 40 0.13 0.07 8.04
N HIS A 41 -0.44 0.58 9.13
CA HIS A 41 -1.12 -0.24 10.14
C HIS A 41 -2.52 -0.60 9.62
N VAL A 42 -2.76 -1.88 9.36
CA VAL A 42 -3.98 -2.37 8.69
C VAL A 42 -5.25 -1.97 9.47
N ALA A 43 -5.23 -2.15 10.78
CA ALA A 43 -6.37 -1.81 11.66
C ALA A 43 -6.31 -0.39 12.24
N GLY A 44 -5.29 0.40 11.87
CA GLY A 44 -4.98 1.66 12.51
C GLY A 44 -3.95 1.48 13.62
N ARG A 45 -3.10 2.49 13.80
CA ARG A 45 -1.93 2.42 14.71
C ARG A 45 -2.29 2.05 16.15
N LYS A 46 -3.46 2.48 16.63
CA LYS A 46 -3.91 2.25 18.01
C LYS A 46 -4.45 0.84 18.25
N ASN A 47 -4.80 0.11 17.20
CA ASN A 47 -5.63 -1.08 17.30
C ASN A 47 -4.89 -2.38 17.05
N ASP A 48 -3.82 -2.35 16.28
CA ASP A 48 -3.10 -3.56 15.88
C ASP A 48 -1.68 -3.20 15.43
N PRO A 49 -0.65 -4.01 15.80
CA PRO A 49 0.72 -3.79 15.35
C PRO A 49 0.97 -4.27 13.92
N ASP A 50 0.05 -5.04 13.32
CA ASP A 50 0.25 -5.59 11.98
C ASP A 50 0.31 -4.50 10.92
N THR A 51 1.36 -4.58 10.09
CA THR A 51 1.62 -3.59 9.05
C THR A 51 1.79 -4.25 7.69
N VAL A 52 1.54 -3.45 6.66
CA VAL A 52 1.82 -3.80 5.27
C VAL A 52 2.62 -2.67 4.64
N VAL A 53 3.51 -3.00 3.71
CA VAL A 53 4.26 -2.01 2.95
C VAL A 53 3.42 -1.56 1.76
N ILE A 54 3.15 -0.26 1.68
CA ILE A 54 2.44 0.35 0.55
C ILE A 54 3.08 1.68 0.19
N CYS A 55 2.84 2.17 -1.02
CA CYS A 55 3.37 3.46 -1.44
C CYS A 55 2.59 4.61 -0.80
N ARG A 56 3.19 5.81 -0.83
CA ARG A 56 2.59 7.01 -0.25
C ARG A 56 1.18 7.29 -0.76
N ASN A 57 0.95 7.11 -2.07
CA ASN A 57 -0.36 7.35 -2.66
C ASN A 57 -1.41 6.37 -2.12
N CYS A 58 -1.09 5.08 -2.09
CA CYS A 58 -1.98 4.06 -1.55
C CYS A 58 -2.19 4.27 -0.05
N HIS A 59 -1.12 4.59 0.70
CA HIS A 59 -1.19 4.87 2.13
C HIS A 59 -2.15 6.03 2.43
N ARG A 60 -2.06 7.10 1.64
CA ARG A 60 -2.95 8.25 1.81
C ARG A 60 -4.41 7.88 1.59
N LYS A 61 -4.70 7.06 0.57
CA LYS A 61 -6.07 6.61 0.29
C LYS A 61 -6.65 5.79 1.43
N VAL A 62 -5.92 4.78 1.91
CA VAL A 62 -6.43 3.93 3.00
C VAL A 62 -6.42 4.65 4.34
N SER A 63 -5.53 5.61 4.57
CA SER A 63 -5.57 6.45 5.77
C SER A 63 -6.82 7.34 5.79
N ASP A 64 -7.24 7.82 4.64
CA ASP A 64 -8.49 8.57 4.52
C ASP A 64 -9.70 7.68 4.82
N ASP A 65 -9.70 6.45 4.28
CA ASP A 65 -10.74 5.46 4.58
C ASP A 65 -10.83 5.16 6.09
N GLN A 66 -9.68 5.09 6.78
CA GLN A 66 -9.65 4.81 8.22
C GLN A 66 -10.36 5.87 9.06
N LYS A 67 -10.47 7.10 8.58
CA LYS A 67 -11.19 8.15 9.30
C LYS A 67 -12.68 7.85 9.46
N ASP A 68 -13.23 7.05 8.56
CA ASP A 68 -14.64 6.67 8.56
C ASP A 68 -14.88 5.31 9.25
N HIS A 69 -13.84 4.66 9.76
CA HIS A 69 -13.97 3.41 10.50
C HIS A 69 -14.66 3.67 11.85
N PRO A 70 -15.50 2.73 12.33
CA PRO A 70 -16.24 2.91 13.58
C PRO A 70 -15.33 3.06 14.80
N ASP A 71 -15.68 3.97 15.70
CA ASP A 71 -15.04 4.09 16.99
C ASP A 71 -15.50 2.99 17.93
N CYS A 72 -14.65 2.64 18.92
CA CYS A 72 -15.02 1.67 19.94
C CYS A 72 -15.98 2.28 20.94
N GLU A 73 -17.20 1.75 21.01
CA GLU A 73 -18.19 2.21 21.97
C GLU A 73 -17.80 1.81 23.41
N PRO A 74 -18.16 2.64 24.43
CA PRO A 74 -17.93 2.27 25.82
C PRO A 74 -18.62 0.95 26.18
N GLY A 75 -17.87 0.04 26.78
CA GLY A 75 -18.38 -1.28 27.15
C GLY A 75 -18.37 -2.32 26.04
N ALA A 76 -17.95 -1.97 24.85
CA ALA A 76 -17.79 -2.91 23.75
C ALA A 76 -16.61 -3.86 23.99
N ASP A 77 -16.68 -5.06 23.42
CA ASP A 77 -15.58 -6.02 23.44
C ASP A 77 -14.45 -5.49 22.57
N GLN A 78 -13.34 -5.11 23.20
CA GLN A 78 -12.21 -4.50 22.52
C GLN A 78 -11.52 -5.46 21.53
N MET A 79 -11.48 -6.75 21.83
CA MET A 79 -10.89 -7.74 20.94
C MET A 79 -11.71 -7.88 19.66
N LEU A 80 -13.02 -8.03 19.78
CA LEU A 80 -13.89 -8.14 18.63
C LEU A 80 -13.87 -6.88 17.79
N HIS A 81 -13.82 -5.71 18.43
CA HIS A 81 -13.71 -4.44 17.74
C HIS A 81 -12.40 -4.33 16.95
N ALA A 82 -11.27 -4.70 17.57
CA ALA A 82 -9.95 -4.68 16.90
C ALA A 82 -9.89 -5.63 15.70
N ILE A 83 -10.45 -6.84 15.84
CA ILE A 83 -10.55 -7.80 14.73
C ILE A 83 -11.40 -7.21 13.61
N GLY A 84 -12.53 -6.60 13.95
CA GLY A 84 -13.41 -5.94 12.99
C GLY A 84 -12.69 -4.83 12.22
N LEU A 85 -11.95 -3.98 12.92
CA LEU A 85 -11.15 -2.91 12.28
C LEU A 85 -10.07 -3.48 11.36
N PHE A 86 -9.42 -4.56 11.75
CA PHE A 86 -8.45 -5.25 10.90
C PHE A 86 -9.10 -5.73 9.60
N LEU A 87 -10.26 -6.36 9.69
CA LEU A 87 -10.99 -6.87 8.51
C LEU A 87 -11.43 -5.73 7.58
N ILE A 88 -11.93 -4.64 8.14
CA ILE A 88 -12.32 -3.46 7.36
C ILE A 88 -11.10 -2.82 6.70
N GLY A 89 -10.00 -2.69 7.45
CA GLY A 89 -8.74 -2.16 6.92
C GLY A 89 -8.17 -3.03 5.81
N LEU A 90 -8.26 -4.34 5.95
CA LEU A 90 -7.86 -5.28 4.90
C LEU A 90 -8.74 -5.14 3.66
N ALA A 91 -10.04 -4.96 3.84
CA ALA A 91 -10.98 -4.74 2.74
C ALA A 91 -10.62 -3.47 1.95
N ASP A 92 -10.25 -2.38 2.63
CA ASP A 92 -9.81 -1.15 1.96
C ASP A 92 -8.57 -1.38 1.09
N LEU A 93 -7.61 -2.16 1.58
CA LEU A 93 -6.41 -2.53 0.81
C LEU A 93 -6.76 -3.39 -0.41
N LEU A 94 -7.63 -4.38 -0.22
CA LEU A 94 -8.06 -5.27 -1.31
C LEU A 94 -8.83 -4.50 -2.38
N GLU A 95 -9.58 -3.48 -2.02
CA GLU A 95 -10.27 -2.62 -2.98
C GLU A 95 -9.27 -1.92 -3.91
N LEU A 96 -8.15 -1.43 -3.39
CA LEU A 96 -7.08 -0.85 -4.22
C LEU A 96 -6.47 -1.90 -5.16
N VAL A 97 -6.28 -3.13 -4.67
CA VAL A 97 -5.79 -4.24 -5.51
C VAL A 97 -6.77 -4.55 -6.63
N LEU A 98 -8.08 -4.60 -6.33
CA LEU A 98 -9.12 -4.85 -7.34
C LEU A 98 -9.12 -3.78 -8.42
N GLN A 99 -8.97 -2.52 -8.05
CA GLN A 99 -8.88 -1.41 -9.01
C GLN A 99 -7.69 -1.59 -9.95
N LYS A 100 -6.52 -1.97 -9.42
CA LYS A 100 -5.32 -2.20 -10.22
C LYS A 100 -5.47 -3.40 -11.16
N LEU A 101 -6.08 -4.48 -10.70
CA LEU A 101 -6.35 -5.65 -11.54
C LEU A 101 -7.23 -5.28 -12.72
N THR A 102 -8.28 -4.50 -12.48
CA THR A 102 -9.19 -4.02 -13.52
C THR A 102 -8.45 -3.13 -14.53
N GLU A 103 -7.66 -2.17 -14.04
CA GLU A 103 -6.87 -1.28 -14.89
C GLU A 103 -5.90 -2.06 -15.78
N PHE A 104 -5.14 -2.99 -15.21
CA PHE A 104 -4.19 -3.81 -15.96
C PHE A 104 -4.89 -4.71 -16.97
N GLY A 105 -6.03 -5.30 -16.60
CA GLY A 105 -6.82 -6.11 -17.50
C GLY A 105 -7.31 -5.32 -18.71
N LEU A 106 -7.81 -4.11 -18.48
CA LEU A 106 -8.28 -3.24 -19.57
C LEU A 106 -7.14 -2.81 -20.49
N VAL A 107 -5.97 -2.48 -19.93
CA VAL A 107 -4.78 -2.13 -20.72
C VAL A 107 -4.36 -3.28 -21.64
N LEU A 108 -4.35 -4.52 -21.13
CA LEU A 108 -3.98 -5.68 -21.92
C LEU A 108 -5.00 -5.96 -23.03
N ILE A 109 -6.28 -5.80 -22.75
CA ILE A 109 -7.34 -5.95 -23.75
C ILE A 109 -7.18 -4.91 -24.86
N GLU A 110 -6.90 -3.66 -24.48
CA GLU A 110 -6.67 -2.58 -25.43
C GLU A 110 -5.44 -2.87 -26.32
N ARG A 111 -4.36 -3.35 -25.73
CA ARG A 111 -3.15 -3.73 -26.48
C ARG A 111 -3.36 -4.91 -27.42
N ALA A 112 -4.30 -5.77 -27.10
CA ALA A 112 -4.65 -6.92 -27.93
C ALA A 112 -5.46 -6.53 -29.18
N ASP A 113 -6.08 -5.35 -29.18
CA ASP A 113 -6.86 -4.85 -30.32
C ASP A 113 -5.92 -4.46 -31.47
N PRO A 114 -5.99 -5.13 -32.65
CA PRO A 114 -5.13 -4.81 -33.77
C PRO A 114 -5.35 -3.38 -34.31
N LYS A 115 -6.48 -2.76 -34.04
CA LYS A 115 -6.80 -1.38 -34.46
C LYS A 115 -6.13 -0.32 -33.57
N ALA A 116 -5.72 -0.68 -32.36
CA ALA A 116 -5.11 0.26 -31.43
C ALA A 116 -3.79 0.83 -31.94
N GLY A 117 -3.00 0.01 -32.69
CA GLY A 117 -1.75 0.44 -33.32
C GLY A 117 -1.94 1.28 -34.57
N GLU A 118 -3.06 1.14 -35.27
CA GLU A 118 -3.38 1.88 -36.50
C GLU A 118 -3.89 3.29 -36.21
N ALA A 119 -4.45 3.53 -35.01
CA ALA A 119 -5.00 4.81 -34.61
C ALA A 119 -3.93 5.85 -34.26
N GLN A 120 -2.66 5.47 -34.15
CA GLN A 120 -1.55 6.35 -33.82
C GLN A 120 -0.76 6.72 -35.08
N PRO A 121 -0.50 8.04 -35.27
CA PRO A 121 0.30 8.51 -36.41
C PRO A 121 1.76 8.04 -36.33
#